data_f5f1d96c27f63fce4ad13add9fd1ad26
#
_entry.id   f5f1d96c27f63fce4ad13add9fd1ad26
#
_cell.length_a   1.000
_cell.length_b   1.000
_cell.length_c   1.000
_cell.angle_alpha   90.00
_cell.angle_beta   90.00
_cell.angle_gamma   90.00
#
_symmetry.space_group_name_H-M   'P 1'
#
loop_
_entity.id
_entity.type
_entity.pdbx_description
1 polymer ?
#
loop_
_entity_poly.entity_id
_entity_poly.type
_entity_poly.pdbx_seq_one_letter_code
_entity_poly.pdbx_strand_id
1 'polypeptide(L)'
;MFGYVTVCEPELKVKDLKKYRAYYCGLCRTLKEDYGFMGQMTLTYDMTFAVILLSSLYETTTKHEEHRCKVHPAKRQHMLQNEITSYAAAMNVLLAYYHMEDDWQDDRKVSSLMTKSLIQGKAKKTIEKYPRQSEIIRKSLKELGECEHENSMDIDRAAGCFGRLMAELFVWKEDIWEKTLRKMGFYLGKFIYLMDAYEDLPEDRKKNRYNPLKELAKRPDYEAQMEQILRMMIAESTVRFERLPCLVDVDILRNILYDGVWNHYNKIQMKKREDNKDEQKSI
;
A
#
# COMPACT_ATOMS: atom_id res chain seq x y z
N MET A 1 3.04 -4.29 -5.87
CA MET A 1 3.30 -2.93 -5.37
C MET A 1 2.53 -2.56 -4.09
N PHE A 2 1.59 -3.32 -3.57
CA PHE A 2 0.86 -3.06 -2.32
C PHE A 2 0.93 -4.28 -1.39
N GLY A 3 0.64 -4.06 -0.09
CA GLY A 3 0.60 -5.12 0.90
C GLY A 3 1.71 -5.06 1.95
N TYR A 4 2.55 -4.02 1.90
CA TYR A 4 3.69 -3.84 2.81
C TYR A 4 3.31 -3.21 4.15
N VAL A 5 2.21 -2.46 4.20
CA VAL A 5 1.77 -1.74 5.40
C VAL A 5 0.76 -2.59 6.17
N THR A 6 1.26 -3.58 6.89
CA THR A 6 0.46 -4.54 7.65
C THR A 6 0.93 -4.66 9.10
N VAL A 7 0.18 -5.34 9.96
CA VAL A 7 0.53 -5.54 11.37
C VAL A 7 1.64 -6.57 11.55
N CYS A 8 2.45 -6.40 12.59
CA CYS A 8 3.28 -7.45 13.18
C CYS A 8 2.42 -8.21 14.20
N GLU A 9 1.77 -9.30 13.79
CA GLU A 9 0.83 -10.03 14.64
C GLU A 9 1.43 -10.51 16.00
N PRO A 10 2.68 -11.01 16.05
CA PRO A 10 3.28 -11.45 17.32
C PRO A 10 3.43 -10.35 18.37
N GLU A 11 3.60 -9.09 17.92
CA GLU A 11 3.80 -7.93 18.80
C GLU A 11 2.49 -7.17 19.09
N LEU A 12 1.36 -7.64 18.56
CA LEU A 12 0.08 -6.96 18.72
C LEU A 12 -0.80 -7.66 19.77
N LYS A 13 -1.41 -6.89 20.67
CA LYS A 13 -2.39 -7.42 21.61
C LYS A 13 -3.55 -8.08 20.87
N VAL A 14 -4.05 -9.21 21.39
CA VAL A 14 -5.15 -9.97 20.77
C VAL A 14 -6.40 -9.11 20.49
N LYS A 15 -6.73 -8.18 21.38
CA LYS A 15 -7.86 -7.26 21.19
C LYS A 15 -7.66 -6.34 19.98
N ASP A 16 -6.43 -5.84 19.80
CA ASP A 16 -6.07 -4.90 18.74
C ASP A 16 -5.96 -5.63 17.39
N LEU A 17 -5.45 -6.86 17.39
CA LEU A 17 -5.48 -7.73 16.20
C LEU A 17 -6.92 -8.03 15.75
N LYS A 18 -7.84 -8.30 16.69
CA LYS A 18 -9.27 -8.48 16.35
C LYS A 18 -9.87 -7.21 15.75
N LYS A 19 -9.49 -6.04 16.28
CA LYS A 19 -9.97 -4.75 15.78
C LYS A 19 -9.39 -4.43 14.39
N TYR A 20 -8.10 -4.66 14.17
CA TYR A 20 -7.46 -4.56 12.86
C TYR A 20 -8.19 -5.41 11.81
N ARG A 21 -8.45 -6.69 12.14
CA ARG A 21 -9.20 -7.60 11.26
C ARG A 21 -10.63 -7.12 11.00
N ALA A 22 -11.27 -6.46 11.96
CA ALA A 22 -12.60 -5.90 11.78
C ALA A 22 -12.59 -4.69 10.80
N TYR A 23 -11.56 -3.84 10.81
CA TYR A 23 -11.37 -2.80 9.80
C TYR A 23 -11.12 -3.39 8.40
N TYR A 24 -10.25 -4.40 8.31
CA TYR A 24 -9.98 -5.10 7.05
C TYR A 24 -11.26 -5.74 6.47
N CYS A 25 -12.04 -6.43 7.31
CA CYS A 25 -13.33 -7.01 6.90
C CYS A 25 -14.35 -5.94 6.50
N GLY A 26 -14.39 -4.81 7.20
CA GLY A 26 -15.22 -3.65 6.87
C GLY A 26 -14.90 -3.09 5.50
N LEU A 27 -13.61 -2.86 5.21
CA LEU A 27 -13.15 -2.40 3.89
C LEU A 27 -13.48 -3.42 2.78
N CYS A 28 -13.22 -4.72 3.03
CA CYS A 28 -13.57 -5.81 2.13
C CYS A 28 -15.07 -5.81 1.77
N ARG A 29 -15.92 -5.60 2.77
CA ARG A 29 -17.37 -5.55 2.61
C ARG A 29 -17.79 -4.32 1.80
N THR A 30 -17.28 -3.15 2.13
CA THR A 30 -17.56 -1.89 1.42
C THR A 30 -17.14 -1.98 -0.06
N LEU A 31 -15.96 -2.52 -0.34
CA LEU A 31 -15.50 -2.77 -1.71
C LEU A 31 -16.48 -3.65 -2.49
N LYS A 32 -17.00 -4.70 -1.84
CA LYS A 32 -17.98 -5.59 -2.48
C LYS A 32 -19.33 -4.92 -2.72
N GLU A 33 -19.84 -4.16 -1.76
CA GLU A 33 -21.13 -3.50 -1.85
C GLU A 33 -21.13 -2.38 -2.89
N ASP A 34 -20.12 -1.52 -2.85
CA ASP A 34 -20.04 -0.34 -3.72
C ASP A 34 -19.53 -0.69 -5.12
N TYR A 35 -18.55 -1.61 -5.20
CA TYR A 35 -17.81 -1.89 -6.45
C TYR A 35 -17.96 -3.31 -6.97
N GLY A 36 -18.69 -4.19 -6.23
CA GLY A 36 -18.93 -5.57 -6.62
C GLY A 36 -17.75 -6.49 -6.39
N PHE A 37 -17.80 -7.69 -6.96
CA PHE A 37 -16.75 -8.70 -6.77
C PHE A 37 -15.37 -8.22 -7.24
N MET A 38 -15.32 -7.52 -8.37
CA MET A 38 -14.04 -7.00 -8.89
C MET A 38 -13.44 -5.95 -7.96
N GLY A 39 -14.27 -5.05 -7.39
CA GLY A 39 -13.79 -4.14 -6.35
C GLY A 39 -13.27 -4.87 -5.11
N GLN A 40 -13.92 -5.94 -4.69
CA GLN A 40 -13.46 -6.75 -3.56
C GLN A 40 -12.07 -7.36 -3.81
N MET A 41 -11.76 -7.75 -5.04
CA MET A 41 -10.45 -8.31 -5.42
C MET A 41 -9.31 -7.29 -5.38
N THR A 42 -9.61 -5.99 -5.31
CA THR A 42 -8.58 -4.95 -5.20
C THR A 42 -8.14 -4.65 -3.76
N LEU A 43 -8.72 -5.32 -2.76
CA LEU A 43 -8.44 -5.11 -1.33
C LEU A 43 -6.96 -5.21 -0.99
N THR A 44 -6.42 -4.21 -0.30
CA THR A 44 -5.03 -4.18 0.16
C THR A 44 -4.90 -3.88 1.65
N TYR A 45 -3.80 -4.31 2.25
CA TYR A 45 -3.48 -3.99 3.64
C TYR A 45 -3.15 -2.51 3.83
N ASP A 46 -2.49 -1.90 2.85
CA ASP A 46 -2.11 -0.48 2.89
C ASP A 46 -3.35 0.42 2.97
N MET A 47 -4.42 0.06 2.28
CA MET A 47 -5.69 0.79 2.39
C MET A 47 -6.41 0.53 3.71
N THR A 48 -6.21 -0.65 4.33
CA THR A 48 -6.69 -0.89 5.71
C THR A 48 -5.99 0.02 6.70
N PHE A 49 -4.67 0.21 6.55
CA PHE A 49 -3.92 1.19 7.35
C PHE A 49 -4.47 2.61 7.16
N ALA A 50 -4.77 3.02 5.92
CA ALA A 50 -5.38 4.31 5.64
C ALA A 50 -6.74 4.47 6.35
N VAL A 51 -7.59 3.43 6.37
CA VAL A 51 -8.86 3.44 7.11
C VAL A 51 -8.60 3.68 8.60
N ILE A 52 -7.70 2.93 9.22
CA ILE A 52 -7.43 3.04 10.66
C ILE A 52 -6.86 4.41 11.00
N LEU A 53 -5.86 4.88 10.24
CA LEU A 53 -5.22 6.18 10.43
C LEU A 53 -6.22 7.33 10.38
N LEU A 54 -6.97 7.42 9.29
CA LEU A 54 -7.90 8.52 9.08
C LEU A 54 -9.13 8.42 10.01
N SER A 55 -9.59 7.20 10.34
CA SER A 55 -10.65 7.01 11.34
C SER A 55 -10.21 7.45 12.74
N SER A 56 -8.94 7.17 13.10
CA SER A 56 -8.36 7.63 14.36
C SER A 56 -8.19 9.14 14.41
N LEU A 57 -7.71 9.74 13.31
CA LEU A 57 -7.46 11.18 13.23
C LEU A 57 -8.75 12.02 13.25
N TYR A 58 -9.77 11.56 12.52
CA TYR A 58 -11.03 12.30 12.34
C TYR A 58 -12.15 11.83 13.28
N GLU A 59 -11.89 10.80 14.10
CA GLU A 59 -12.84 10.26 15.08
C GLU A 59 -14.25 10.01 14.50
N THR A 60 -14.28 9.47 13.29
CA THR A 60 -15.52 9.25 12.55
C THR A 60 -16.42 8.22 13.21
N THR A 61 -17.74 8.47 13.20
CA THR A 61 -18.72 7.52 13.74
C THR A 61 -18.65 6.20 13.00
N THR A 62 -18.24 5.16 13.73
CA THR A 62 -18.01 3.82 13.16
C THR A 62 -19.17 2.89 13.49
N LYS A 63 -19.73 2.25 12.46
CA LYS A 63 -20.73 1.19 12.59
C LYS A 63 -20.04 -0.13 12.88
N HIS A 64 -20.59 -0.87 13.84
CA HIS A 64 -20.15 -2.20 14.23
C HIS A 64 -21.18 -3.23 13.73
N GLU A 65 -20.78 -4.11 12.84
CA GLU A 65 -21.65 -5.15 12.31
C GLU A 65 -20.99 -6.52 12.39
N GLU A 66 -21.80 -7.57 12.38
CA GLU A 66 -21.34 -8.95 12.26
C GLU A 66 -21.93 -9.58 11.00
N HIS A 67 -21.07 -10.17 10.18
CA HIS A 67 -21.48 -10.80 8.95
C HIS A 67 -20.84 -12.18 8.75
N ARG A 68 -21.58 -13.10 8.12
CA ARG A 68 -21.01 -14.36 7.62
C ARG A 68 -20.29 -14.10 6.30
N CYS A 69 -18.97 -14.22 6.32
CA CYS A 69 -18.17 -14.08 5.13
C CYS A 69 -18.17 -15.38 4.32
N LYS A 70 -18.40 -15.30 2.99
CA LYS A 70 -18.33 -16.47 2.10
C LYS A 70 -16.93 -17.08 2.03
N VAL A 71 -15.89 -16.26 2.23
CA VAL A 71 -14.48 -16.70 2.24
C VAL A 71 -14.13 -17.38 3.58
N HIS A 72 -14.78 -16.97 4.68
CA HIS A 72 -14.57 -17.51 6.02
C HIS A 72 -15.92 -17.96 6.63
N PRO A 73 -16.52 -19.04 6.12
CA PRO A 73 -17.91 -19.41 6.47
C PRO A 73 -18.08 -19.92 7.89
N ALA A 74 -16.99 -20.38 8.53
CA ALA A 74 -17.04 -21.04 9.83
C ALA A 74 -17.37 -20.11 11.01
N LYS A 75 -17.12 -18.79 10.88
CA LYS A 75 -17.34 -17.80 11.95
C LYS A 75 -17.94 -16.52 11.40
N ARG A 76 -18.81 -15.87 12.20
CA ARG A 76 -19.18 -14.48 11.92
C ARG A 76 -17.95 -13.59 12.09
N GLN A 77 -17.75 -12.68 11.16
CA GLN A 77 -16.67 -11.70 11.19
C GLN A 77 -17.21 -10.37 11.70
N HIS A 78 -16.54 -9.77 12.66
CA HIS A 78 -16.81 -8.39 13.05
C HIS A 78 -16.32 -7.45 11.96
N MET A 79 -17.07 -6.39 11.71
CA MET A 79 -16.76 -5.39 10.70
C MET A 79 -16.93 -4.00 11.28
N LEU A 80 -15.97 -3.13 10.95
CA LEU A 80 -15.99 -1.71 11.28
C LEU A 80 -16.07 -0.92 9.98
N GLN A 81 -17.13 -0.15 9.83
CA GLN A 81 -17.38 0.65 8.63
C GLN A 81 -17.74 2.09 9.01
N ASN A 82 -17.23 3.06 8.26
CA ASN A 82 -17.50 4.47 8.39
C ASN A 82 -17.28 5.19 7.06
N GLU A 83 -17.38 6.51 7.04
CA GLU A 83 -17.17 7.31 5.83
C GLU A 83 -15.73 7.18 5.27
N ILE A 84 -14.74 6.99 6.14
CA ILE A 84 -13.35 6.75 5.73
C ILE A 84 -13.22 5.39 5.03
N THR A 85 -13.95 4.36 5.48
CA THR A 85 -13.97 3.06 4.81
C THR A 85 -14.46 3.19 3.36
N SER A 86 -15.50 4.01 3.14
CA SER A 86 -16.01 4.30 1.78
C SER A 86 -15.01 5.11 0.95
N TYR A 87 -14.32 6.06 1.57
CA TYR A 87 -13.25 6.81 0.92
C TYR A 87 -12.09 5.89 0.51
N ALA A 88 -11.59 5.07 1.44
CA ALA A 88 -10.50 4.15 1.17
C ALA A 88 -10.86 3.11 0.10
N ALA A 89 -12.10 2.61 0.09
CA ALA A 89 -12.61 1.74 -0.97
C ALA A 89 -12.59 2.43 -2.34
N ALA A 90 -12.98 3.71 -2.39
CA ALA A 90 -12.92 4.52 -3.60
C ALA A 90 -11.49 4.68 -4.11
N MET A 91 -10.55 5.02 -3.23
CA MET A 91 -9.12 5.16 -3.58
C MET A 91 -8.52 3.84 -4.06
N ASN A 92 -8.84 2.74 -3.39
CA ASN A 92 -8.38 1.41 -3.76
C ASN A 92 -8.80 1.02 -5.19
N VAL A 93 -10.05 1.32 -5.54
CA VAL A 93 -10.59 1.06 -6.89
C VAL A 93 -9.97 2.00 -7.94
N LEU A 94 -9.72 3.27 -7.61
CA LEU A 94 -9.02 4.20 -8.50
C LEU A 94 -7.60 3.73 -8.83
N LEU A 95 -6.85 3.30 -7.81
CA LEU A 95 -5.52 2.74 -7.99
C LEU A 95 -5.54 1.52 -8.92
N ALA A 96 -6.44 0.57 -8.65
CA ALA A 96 -6.58 -0.62 -9.48
C ALA A 96 -6.99 -0.26 -10.93
N TYR A 97 -7.92 0.69 -11.10
CA TYR A 97 -8.36 1.14 -12.40
C TYR A 97 -7.24 1.75 -13.24
N TYR A 98 -6.47 2.67 -12.66
CA TYR A 98 -5.38 3.32 -13.38
C TYR A 98 -4.20 2.37 -13.62
N HIS A 99 -3.91 1.45 -12.72
CA HIS A 99 -2.89 0.42 -12.94
C HIS A 99 -3.28 -0.51 -14.12
N MET A 100 -4.56 -0.93 -14.18
CA MET A 100 -5.04 -1.71 -15.33
C MET A 100 -5.03 -0.92 -16.65
N GLU A 101 -5.17 0.41 -16.57
CA GLU A 101 -5.10 1.30 -17.74
C GLU A 101 -3.68 1.37 -18.28
N ASP A 102 -2.70 1.43 -17.41
CA ASP A 102 -1.27 1.43 -17.72
C ASP A 102 -0.82 0.08 -18.32
N ASP A 103 -1.12 -1.03 -17.64
CA ASP A 103 -0.86 -2.40 -18.14
C ASP A 103 -1.46 -2.65 -19.54
N TRP A 104 -2.62 -2.05 -19.84
CA TRP A 104 -3.23 -2.17 -21.15
C TRP A 104 -2.49 -1.37 -22.24
N GLN A 105 -1.98 -0.20 -21.92
CA GLN A 105 -1.21 0.62 -22.86
C GLN A 105 0.12 -0.06 -23.21
N ASP A 106 0.76 -0.72 -22.24
CA ASP A 106 2.07 -1.32 -22.42
C ASP A 106 2.01 -2.73 -23.04
N ASP A 107 1.23 -3.65 -22.44
CA ASP A 107 1.27 -5.08 -22.79
C ASP A 107 0.08 -5.57 -23.64
N ARG A 108 -0.96 -4.73 -23.86
CA ARG A 108 -2.23 -5.09 -24.54
C ARG A 108 -2.85 -6.39 -24.02
N LYS A 109 -2.70 -6.67 -22.73
CA LYS A 109 -3.26 -7.89 -22.13
C LYS A 109 -4.79 -7.87 -22.18
N VAL A 110 -5.39 -8.77 -22.93
CA VAL A 110 -6.87 -8.88 -23.10
C VAL A 110 -7.58 -9.08 -21.74
N SER A 111 -6.96 -9.75 -20.78
CA SER A 111 -7.49 -9.91 -19.42
C SER A 111 -7.66 -8.59 -18.67
N SER A 112 -6.74 -7.64 -18.85
CA SER A 112 -6.82 -6.29 -18.25
C SER A 112 -7.99 -5.49 -18.82
N LEU A 113 -8.29 -5.66 -20.12
CA LEU A 113 -9.42 -5.02 -20.80
C LEU A 113 -10.78 -5.47 -20.25
N MET A 114 -10.95 -6.78 -20.07
CA MET A 114 -12.22 -7.33 -19.56
C MET A 114 -12.46 -6.88 -18.11
N THR A 115 -11.41 -6.92 -17.28
CA THR A 115 -11.48 -6.47 -15.88
C THR A 115 -11.72 -4.97 -15.78
N LYS A 116 -11.03 -4.16 -16.60
CA LYS A 116 -11.22 -2.70 -16.70
C LYS A 116 -12.67 -2.38 -17.06
N SER A 117 -13.25 -3.05 -18.06
CA SER A 117 -14.64 -2.84 -18.48
C SER A 117 -15.65 -3.05 -17.35
N LEU A 118 -15.43 -4.04 -16.49
CA LEU A 118 -16.31 -4.35 -15.35
C LEU A 118 -16.27 -3.28 -14.25
N ILE A 119 -15.14 -2.60 -14.08
CA ILE A 119 -14.95 -1.57 -13.03
C ILE A 119 -15.20 -0.17 -13.60
N GLN A 120 -15.06 0.05 -14.91
CA GLN A 120 -15.01 1.36 -15.56
C GLN A 120 -16.20 2.27 -15.21
N GLY A 121 -17.43 1.75 -15.21
CA GLY A 121 -18.61 2.56 -14.91
C GLY A 121 -18.61 3.09 -13.48
N LYS A 122 -18.10 2.31 -12.53
CA LYS A 122 -17.98 2.70 -11.12
C LYS A 122 -16.77 3.59 -10.89
N ALA A 123 -15.65 3.31 -11.57
CA ALA A 123 -14.45 4.14 -11.52
C ALA A 123 -14.74 5.56 -12.04
N LYS A 124 -15.50 5.74 -13.13
CA LYS A 124 -15.90 7.05 -13.62
C LYS A 124 -16.64 7.88 -12.57
N LYS A 125 -17.63 7.28 -11.88
CA LYS A 125 -18.34 7.96 -10.79
C LYS A 125 -17.40 8.34 -9.63
N THR A 126 -16.41 7.50 -9.36
CA THR A 126 -15.40 7.77 -8.33
C THR A 126 -14.47 8.90 -8.75
N ILE A 127 -14.07 8.98 -10.01
CA ILE A 127 -13.28 10.08 -10.60
C ILE A 127 -14.03 11.41 -10.45
N GLU A 128 -15.34 11.42 -10.77
CA GLU A 128 -16.20 12.60 -10.62
C GLU A 128 -16.32 13.05 -9.15
N LYS A 129 -16.39 12.09 -8.22
CA LYS A 129 -16.51 12.35 -6.78
C LYS A 129 -15.20 12.82 -6.13
N TYR A 130 -14.05 12.33 -6.63
CA TYR A 130 -12.72 12.59 -6.09
C TYR A 130 -11.75 13.07 -7.18
N PRO A 131 -12.03 14.21 -7.84
CA PRO A 131 -11.27 14.67 -9.01
C PRO A 131 -9.81 14.97 -8.69
N ARG A 132 -9.53 15.57 -7.52
CA ARG A 132 -8.19 15.92 -7.07
C ARG A 132 -7.31 14.66 -6.92
N GLN A 133 -7.78 13.66 -6.17
CA GLN A 133 -7.07 12.40 -5.95
C GLN A 133 -6.87 11.65 -7.27
N SER A 134 -7.92 11.60 -8.07
CA SER A 134 -7.90 10.93 -9.37
C SER A 134 -6.84 11.51 -10.31
N GLU A 135 -6.75 12.84 -10.41
CA GLU A 135 -5.77 13.52 -11.26
C GLU A 135 -4.34 13.25 -10.80
N ILE A 136 -4.07 13.38 -9.50
CA ILE A 136 -2.72 13.16 -8.95
C ILE A 136 -2.30 11.69 -9.09
N ILE A 137 -3.20 10.74 -8.82
CA ILE A 137 -2.92 9.30 -9.01
C ILE A 137 -2.55 9.05 -10.48
N ARG A 138 -3.39 9.48 -11.41
CA ARG A 138 -3.15 9.31 -12.86
C ARG A 138 -1.83 9.92 -13.30
N LYS A 139 -1.55 11.17 -12.87
CA LYS A 139 -0.30 11.86 -13.19
C LYS A 139 0.92 11.14 -12.62
N SER A 140 0.87 10.71 -11.36
CA SER A 140 1.98 10.03 -10.70
C SER A 140 2.28 8.67 -11.32
N LEU A 141 1.26 7.90 -11.69
CA LEU A 141 1.45 6.63 -12.40
C LEU A 141 2.03 6.84 -13.80
N LYS A 142 1.55 7.85 -14.53
CA LYS A 142 2.12 8.19 -15.84
C LYS A 142 3.60 8.57 -15.73
N GLU A 143 3.98 9.43 -14.78
CA GLU A 143 5.37 9.81 -14.54
C GLU A 143 6.23 8.59 -14.13
N LEU A 144 5.66 7.63 -13.40
CA LEU A 144 6.34 6.38 -13.07
C LEU A 144 6.57 5.53 -14.32
N GLY A 145 5.55 5.34 -15.17
CA GLY A 145 5.68 4.66 -16.46
C GLY A 145 6.73 5.31 -17.38
N GLU A 146 6.84 6.66 -17.37
CA GLU A 146 7.92 7.37 -18.09
C GLU A 146 9.30 6.98 -17.54
N CYS A 147 9.48 6.86 -16.20
CA CYS A 147 10.72 6.38 -15.61
C CYS A 147 11.06 4.95 -16.06
N GLU A 148 10.07 4.09 -16.14
CA GLU A 148 10.21 2.69 -16.59
C GLU A 148 10.59 2.61 -18.06
N HIS A 149 9.90 3.36 -18.91
CA HIS A 149 10.18 3.42 -20.36
C HIS A 149 11.56 4.00 -20.66
N GLU A 150 11.98 5.03 -19.94
CA GLU A 150 13.32 5.62 -20.04
C GLU A 150 14.41 4.73 -19.43
N ASN A 151 14.02 3.64 -18.74
CA ASN A 151 14.91 2.78 -17.94
C ASN A 151 15.74 3.61 -16.96
N SER A 152 15.12 4.57 -16.28
CA SER A 152 15.77 5.52 -15.40
C SER A 152 16.31 4.84 -14.15
N MET A 153 17.59 5.04 -13.84
CA MET A 153 18.20 4.56 -12.60
C MET A 153 18.17 5.61 -11.47
N ASP A 154 17.41 6.68 -11.65
CA ASP A 154 17.16 7.66 -10.60
C ASP A 154 16.11 7.12 -9.62
N ILE A 155 16.60 6.51 -8.55
CA ILE A 155 15.81 5.89 -7.48
C ILE A 155 14.87 6.90 -6.82
N ASP A 156 15.36 8.14 -6.63
CA ASP A 156 14.58 9.19 -5.96
C ASP A 156 13.43 9.69 -6.83
N ARG A 157 13.65 9.84 -8.14
CA ARG A 157 12.63 10.20 -9.12
C ARG A 157 11.52 9.14 -9.15
N ALA A 158 11.86 7.87 -9.33
CA ALA A 158 10.90 6.78 -9.43
C ALA A 158 10.09 6.61 -8.12
N ALA A 159 10.78 6.49 -6.98
CA ALA A 159 10.12 6.39 -5.68
C ALA A 159 9.30 7.65 -5.34
N GLY A 160 9.74 8.84 -5.81
CA GLY A 160 9.03 10.10 -5.64
C GLY A 160 7.68 10.14 -6.35
N CYS A 161 7.54 9.49 -7.52
CA CYS A 161 6.25 9.37 -8.22
C CYS A 161 5.23 8.63 -7.34
N PHE A 162 5.59 7.47 -6.83
CA PHE A 162 4.72 6.71 -5.95
C PHE A 162 4.50 7.41 -4.59
N GLY A 163 5.52 8.10 -4.09
CA GLY A 163 5.39 8.96 -2.91
C GLY A 163 4.33 10.04 -3.08
N ARG A 164 4.28 10.74 -4.22
CA ARG A 164 3.25 11.77 -4.50
C ARG A 164 1.85 11.18 -4.56
N LEU A 165 1.70 10.00 -5.16
CA LEU A 165 0.45 9.27 -5.20
C LEU A 165 -0.05 8.96 -3.79
N MET A 166 0.80 8.35 -2.95
CA MET A 166 0.45 8.00 -1.58
C MET A 166 0.21 9.24 -0.70
N ALA A 167 0.94 10.32 -0.93
CA ALA A 167 0.70 11.59 -0.26
C ALA A 167 -0.75 12.07 -0.46
N GLU A 168 -1.27 11.93 -1.66
CA GLU A 168 -2.64 12.35 -1.99
C GLU A 168 -3.71 11.43 -1.39
N LEU A 169 -3.45 10.13 -1.35
CA LEU A 169 -4.38 9.14 -0.78
C LEU A 169 -4.67 9.37 0.70
N PHE A 170 -3.71 9.87 1.47
CA PHE A 170 -3.91 10.14 2.89
C PHE A 170 -4.63 11.47 3.16
N VAL A 171 -4.79 12.34 2.16
CA VAL A 171 -5.52 13.61 2.33
C VAL A 171 -6.99 13.44 1.95
N TRP A 172 -7.78 13.01 2.92
CA TRP A 172 -9.24 12.92 2.77
C TRP A 172 -9.88 14.32 2.68
N LYS A 173 -9.43 15.24 3.55
CA LYS A 173 -9.88 16.64 3.61
C LYS A 173 -8.69 17.59 3.54
N GLU A 174 -8.89 18.74 2.91
CA GLU A 174 -7.92 19.84 2.89
C GLU A 174 -8.15 20.70 4.15
N ASP A 175 -7.46 20.32 5.23
CA ASP A 175 -7.56 20.96 6.53
C ASP A 175 -6.16 21.18 7.15
N ILE A 176 -6.12 21.47 8.46
CA ILE A 176 -4.85 21.70 9.19
C ILE A 176 -3.89 20.51 9.16
N TRP A 177 -4.38 19.28 8.94
CA TRP A 177 -3.60 18.05 8.92
C TRP A 177 -3.02 17.72 7.55
N GLU A 178 -3.54 18.37 6.49
CA GLU A 178 -3.15 18.11 5.10
C GLU A 178 -1.64 18.03 4.90
N LYS A 179 -0.89 19.06 5.36
CA LYS A 179 0.57 19.12 5.16
C LYS A 179 1.29 17.97 5.85
N THR A 180 0.81 17.56 7.02
CA THR A 180 1.40 16.46 7.79
C THR A 180 1.08 15.12 7.15
N LEU A 181 -0.17 14.91 6.74
CA LEU A 181 -0.62 13.70 6.04
C LEU A 181 0.10 13.53 4.68
N ARG A 182 0.25 14.61 3.90
CA ARG A 182 0.99 14.56 2.63
C ARG A 182 2.44 14.14 2.83
N LYS A 183 3.15 14.73 3.79
CA LYS A 183 4.54 14.35 4.08
C LYS A 183 4.64 12.92 4.59
N MET A 184 3.75 12.51 5.49
CA MET A 184 3.69 11.13 5.98
C MET A 184 3.48 10.16 4.83
N GLY A 185 2.44 10.37 4.02
CA GLY A 185 2.09 9.53 2.87
C GLY A 185 3.19 9.49 1.81
N PHE A 186 3.85 10.61 1.56
CA PHE A 186 4.97 10.69 0.61
C PHE A 186 6.12 9.76 1.00
N TYR A 187 6.58 9.80 2.22
CA TYR A 187 7.68 8.94 2.67
C TYR A 187 7.25 7.48 2.81
N LEU A 188 6.03 7.22 3.25
CA LEU A 188 5.47 5.87 3.28
C LEU A 188 5.36 5.29 1.86
N GLY A 189 4.92 6.09 0.89
CA GLY A 189 4.87 5.68 -0.52
C GLY A 189 6.24 5.37 -1.09
N LYS A 190 7.26 6.21 -0.81
CA LYS A 190 8.64 5.92 -1.20
C LYS A 190 9.13 4.61 -0.57
N PHE A 191 8.83 4.37 0.71
CA PHE A 191 9.16 3.11 1.37
C PHE A 191 8.52 1.91 0.66
N ILE A 192 7.20 1.96 0.38
CA ILE A 192 6.46 0.89 -0.30
C ILE A 192 7.09 0.59 -1.66
N TYR A 193 7.32 1.60 -2.48
CA TYR A 193 7.91 1.43 -3.81
C TYR A 193 9.31 0.82 -3.77
N LEU A 194 10.16 1.30 -2.87
CA LEU A 194 11.52 0.80 -2.72
C LEU A 194 11.56 -0.62 -2.16
N MET A 195 10.62 -0.97 -1.27
CA MET A 195 10.50 -2.32 -0.73
C MET A 195 10.07 -3.33 -1.80
N ASP A 196 9.11 -2.93 -2.64
CA ASP A 196 8.67 -3.69 -3.82
C ASP A 196 9.83 -3.91 -4.81
N ALA A 197 10.51 -2.83 -5.18
CA ALA A 197 11.67 -2.91 -6.07
C ALA A 197 12.79 -3.80 -5.49
N TYR A 198 12.99 -3.78 -4.17
CA TYR A 198 13.98 -4.62 -3.49
C TYR A 198 13.57 -6.09 -3.50
N GLU A 199 12.30 -6.41 -3.22
CA GLU A 199 11.77 -7.78 -3.24
C GLU A 199 11.81 -8.38 -4.65
N ASP A 200 11.42 -7.59 -5.65
CA ASP A 200 11.30 -8.04 -7.04
C ASP A 200 12.62 -8.07 -7.82
N LEU A 201 13.69 -7.44 -7.32
CA LEU A 201 14.95 -7.30 -8.03
C LEU A 201 15.53 -8.61 -8.61
N PRO A 202 15.52 -9.77 -7.89
CA PRO A 202 16.04 -11.02 -8.43
C PRO A 202 15.25 -11.53 -9.64
N GLU A 203 13.91 -11.35 -9.60
CA GLU A 203 13.04 -11.78 -10.70
C GLU A 203 13.13 -10.81 -11.88
N ASP A 204 13.15 -9.50 -11.63
CA ASP A 204 13.28 -8.47 -12.66
C ASP A 204 14.60 -8.59 -13.43
N ARG A 205 15.68 -8.93 -12.74
CA ARG A 205 16.95 -9.25 -13.41
C ARG A 205 16.85 -10.44 -14.34
N LYS A 206 16.20 -11.53 -13.89
CA LYS A 206 16.02 -12.74 -14.70
C LYS A 206 15.14 -12.48 -15.93
N LYS A 207 14.11 -11.66 -15.79
CA LYS A 207 13.14 -11.34 -16.84
C LYS A 207 13.53 -10.10 -17.65
N ASN A 208 14.66 -9.48 -17.36
CA ASN A 208 15.12 -8.22 -17.95
C ASN A 208 14.06 -7.09 -17.89
N ARG A 209 13.28 -7.03 -16.80
CA ARG A 209 12.31 -5.97 -16.53
C ARG A 209 13.00 -4.75 -15.90
N TYR A 210 12.37 -3.60 -15.99
CA TYR A 210 12.82 -2.40 -15.28
C TYR A 210 12.86 -2.66 -13.76
N ASN A 211 13.89 -2.11 -13.12
CA ASN A 211 13.98 -1.99 -11.67
C ASN A 211 15.05 -0.93 -11.36
N PRO A 212 14.72 0.15 -10.64
CA PRO A 212 15.64 1.28 -10.41
C PRO A 212 16.84 0.92 -9.54
N LEU A 213 16.80 -0.22 -8.84
CA LEU A 213 17.86 -0.68 -7.96
C LEU A 213 18.96 -1.47 -8.69
N LYS A 214 18.83 -1.74 -10.01
CA LYS A 214 19.78 -2.59 -10.76
C LYS A 214 21.24 -2.12 -10.65
N GLU A 215 21.47 -0.82 -10.76
CA GLU A 215 22.83 -0.27 -10.66
C GLU A 215 23.33 -0.23 -9.20
N LEU A 216 22.48 0.17 -8.27
CA LEU A 216 22.84 0.17 -6.85
C LEU A 216 23.19 -1.24 -6.37
N ALA A 217 22.49 -2.25 -6.87
CA ALA A 217 22.70 -3.64 -6.49
C ALA A 217 23.98 -4.31 -7.05
N LYS A 218 24.80 -3.58 -7.82
CA LYS A 218 26.16 -4.01 -8.21
C LYS A 218 27.21 -3.66 -7.15
N ARG A 219 26.86 -2.81 -6.19
CA ARG A 219 27.77 -2.32 -5.15
C ARG A 219 27.91 -3.37 -4.04
N PRO A 220 29.11 -3.53 -3.47
CA PRO A 220 29.35 -4.50 -2.39
C PRO A 220 28.60 -4.16 -1.10
N ASP A 221 28.26 -2.89 -0.89
CA ASP A 221 27.55 -2.37 0.28
C ASP A 221 26.02 -2.23 0.05
N TYR A 222 25.48 -2.83 -1.03
CA TYR A 222 24.05 -2.71 -1.44
C TYR A 222 23.08 -2.99 -0.31
N GLU A 223 23.24 -4.11 0.40
CA GLU A 223 22.31 -4.52 1.46
C GLU A 223 22.24 -3.48 2.59
N ALA A 224 23.41 -3.00 3.02
CA ALA A 224 23.49 -1.97 4.07
C ALA A 224 22.89 -0.63 3.61
N GLN A 225 23.11 -0.25 2.36
CA GLN A 225 22.53 0.97 1.80
C GLN A 225 21.01 0.87 1.68
N MET A 226 20.48 -0.27 1.21
CA MET A 226 19.03 -0.46 1.11
C MET A 226 18.37 -0.42 2.47
N GLU A 227 18.92 -1.10 3.47
CA GLU A 227 18.41 -1.01 4.83
C GLU A 227 18.38 0.43 5.34
N GLN A 228 19.46 1.18 5.13
CA GLN A 228 19.54 2.58 5.54
C GLN A 228 18.50 3.46 4.82
N ILE A 229 18.32 3.29 3.50
CA ILE A 229 17.34 4.04 2.71
C ILE A 229 15.91 3.72 3.21
N LEU A 230 15.57 2.46 3.39
CA LEU A 230 14.25 2.04 3.89
C LEU A 230 13.99 2.59 5.30
N ARG A 231 14.99 2.51 6.20
CA ARG A 231 14.90 3.08 7.56
C ARG A 231 14.67 4.58 7.54
N MET A 232 15.36 5.31 6.67
CA MET A 232 15.18 6.76 6.54
C MET A 232 13.77 7.10 6.05
N MET A 233 13.23 6.37 5.06
CA MET A 233 11.87 6.62 4.55
C MET A 233 10.82 6.38 5.62
N ILE A 234 10.89 5.24 6.32
CA ILE A 234 9.88 4.93 7.34
C ILE A 234 10.02 5.83 8.58
N ALA A 235 11.24 6.22 8.98
CA ALA A 235 11.47 7.14 10.07
C ALA A 235 10.84 8.52 9.79
N GLU A 236 11.03 9.06 8.57
CA GLU A 236 10.41 10.33 8.16
C GLU A 236 8.87 10.23 8.17
N SER A 237 8.30 9.12 7.71
CA SER A 237 6.85 8.89 7.78
C SER A 237 6.37 8.85 9.23
N THR A 238 7.05 8.08 10.09
CA THR A 238 6.69 7.89 11.50
C THR A 238 6.77 9.18 12.31
N VAL A 239 7.83 9.99 12.09
CA VAL A 239 7.94 11.32 12.74
C VAL A 239 6.76 12.24 12.39
N ARG A 240 6.19 12.11 11.19
CA ARG A 240 4.99 12.88 10.81
C ARG A 240 3.74 12.27 11.42
N PHE A 241 3.63 10.94 11.47
CA PHE A 241 2.54 10.26 12.16
C PHE A 241 2.44 10.66 13.63
N GLU A 242 3.54 10.67 14.39
CA GLU A 242 3.54 11.02 15.82
C GLU A 242 3.14 12.50 16.11
N ARG A 243 3.01 13.32 15.09
CA ARG A 243 2.48 14.71 15.19
C ARG A 243 0.98 14.79 15.00
N LEU A 244 0.34 13.69 14.58
CA LEU A 244 -1.11 13.62 14.42
C LEU A 244 -1.76 13.24 15.75
N PRO A 245 -2.88 13.84 16.14
CA PRO A 245 -3.58 13.55 17.39
C PRO A 245 -4.39 12.25 17.29
N CYS A 246 -3.77 11.17 16.83
CA CYS A 246 -4.38 9.85 16.76
C CYS A 246 -4.40 9.21 18.16
N LEU A 247 -5.54 9.21 18.84
CA LEU A 247 -5.72 8.61 20.16
C LEU A 247 -6.34 7.21 20.08
N VAL A 248 -7.32 7.05 19.21
CA VAL A 248 -8.00 5.77 19.00
C VAL A 248 -7.13 4.88 18.10
N ASP A 249 -6.97 3.61 18.47
CA ASP A 249 -6.21 2.60 17.69
C ASP A 249 -4.73 2.94 17.45
N VAL A 250 -4.16 3.85 18.23
CA VAL A 250 -2.76 4.27 18.10
C VAL A 250 -1.78 3.09 18.27
N ASP A 251 -2.10 2.10 19.15
CA ASP A 251 -1.28 0.90 19.32
C ASP A 251 -1.21 0.05 18.05
N ILE A 252 -2.30 -0.01 17.26
CA ILE A 252 -2.34 -0.69 15.97
C ILE A 252 -1.49 0.07 14.95
N LEU A 253 -1.65 1.38 14.88
CA LEU A 253 -0.91 2.24 13.95
C LEU A 253 0.59 2.21 14.21
N ARG A 254 0.99 2.26 15.47
CA ARG A 254 2.40 2.13 15.88
C ARG A 254 2.97 0.76 15.56
N ASN A 255 2.26 -0.31 15.90
CA ASN A 255 2.69 -1.67 15.53
C ASN A 255 2.92 -1.81 14.03
N ILE A 256 2.05 -1.24 13.19
CA ILE A 256 2.24 -1.26 11.73
C ILE A 256 3.51 -0.49 11.34
N LEU A 257 3.66 0.76 11.79
CA LEU A 257 4.74 1.64 11.34
C LEU A 257 6.13 1.31 11.92
N TYR A 258 6.19 0.74 13.13
CA TYR A 258 7.45 0.41 13.79
C TYR A 258 7.92 -1.01 13.50
N ASP A 259 6.98 -1.98 13.39
CA ASP A 259 7.30 -3.40 13.30
C ASP A 259 6.76 -4.03 12.00
N GLY A 260 5.49 -3.80 11.71
CA GLY A 260 4.77 -4.49 10.63
C GLY A 260 5.32 -4.24 9.24
N VAL A 261 5.73 -3.01 8.93
CA VAL A 261 6.34 -2.64 7.64
C VAL A 261 7.64 -3.39 7.33
N TRP A 262 8.28 -3.97 8.34
CA TRP A 262 9.50 -4.74 8.20
C TRP A 262 9.29 -6.23 7.94
N ASN A 263 8.05 -6.73 7.98
CA ASN A 263 7.75 -8.15 7.81
C ASN A 263 8.34 -8.73 6.52
N HIS A 264 8.17 -8.04 5.38
CA HIS A 264 8.72 -8.49 4.09
C HIS A 264 10.24 -8.43 4.07
N TYR A 265 10.83 -7.33 4.50
CA TYR A 265 12.28 -7.19 4.59
C TYR A 265 12.91 -8.30 5.43
N ASN A 266 12.39 -8.53 6.64
CA ASN A 266 12.87 -9.56 7.55
C ASN A 266 12.77 -10.97 6.93
N LYS A 267 11.66 -11.27 6.24
CA LYS A 267 11.48 -12.53 5.54
C LYS A 267 12.53 -12.74 4.44
N ILE A 268 12.83 -11.72 3.66
CA ILE A 268 13.87 -11.76 2.63
C ILE A 268 15.25 -11.99 3.26
N GLN A 269 15.55 -11.27 4.35
CA GLN A 269 16.84 -11.44 5.05
C GLN A 269 17.00 -12.84 5.66
N MET A 270 15.92 -13.41 6.21
CA MET A 270 15.94 -14.80 6.72
C MET A 270 16.26 -15.79 5.60
N LYS A 271 15.58 -15.67 4.46
CA LYS A 271 15.81 -16.54 3.31
C LYS A 271 17.25 -16.46 2.79
N LYS A 272 17.79 -15.24 2.64
CA LYS A 272 19.20 -15.05 2.22
C LYS A 272 20.19 -15.70 3.17
N ARG A 273 19.92 -15.67 4.49
CA ARG A 273 20.78 -16.32 5.49
C ARG A 273 20.70 -17.85 5.44
N GLU A 274 19.55 -18.41 5.11
CA GLU A 274 19.36 -19.86 4.94
C GLU A 274 20.10 -20.35 3.68
N ASP A 275 19.91 -19.67 2.55
CA ASP A 275 20.57 -19.99 1.28
C ASP A 275 22.10 -19.97 1.44
N ASN A 276 22.68 -18.95 2.10
CA ASN A 276 24.12 -18.87 2.37
C ASN A 276 24.65 -20.00 3.28
N LYS A 277 23.84 -20.49 4.24
CA LYS A 277 24.25 -21.62 5.10
C LYS A 277 24.26 -22.94 4.36
N ASP A 278 23.37 -23.13 3.41
CA ASP A 278 23.29 -24.38 2.63
C ASP A 278 24.42 -24.43 1.57
N GLU A 279 24.78 -23.29 0.98
CA GLU A 279 25.98 -23.21 0.12
C GLU A 279 27.26 -23.55 0.89
N GLN A 280 27.41 -23.04 2.13
CA GLN A 280 28.59 -23.35 2.97
C GLN A 280 28.66 -24.81 3.43
N LYS A 281 27.53 -25.53 3.49
CA LYS A 281 27.52 -26.98 3.84
C LYS A 281 27.77 -27.89 2.63
N SER A 282 27.66 -27.33 1.42
CA SER A 282 27.85 -28.10 0.16
C SER A 282 29.29 -28.05 -0.37
N ILE A 283 30.17 -27.32 0.33
CA ILE A 283 31.63 -27.23 0.10
C ILE A 283 32.35 -28.07 1.15
#